data_81758ae68cbdb6a0d66e95a137f3f970
#
_entry.id   81758ae68cbdb6a0d66e95a137f3f970
#
_cell.length_a   1.000
_cell.length_b   1.000
_cell.length_c   1.000
_cell.angle_alpha   90.00
_cell.angle_beta   90.00
_cell.angle_gamma   90.00
#
_symmetry.space_group_name_H-M   'P 1'
#
loop_
_entity.id
_entity.type
_entity.pdbx_description
1 polymer ?
#
loop_
_entity_poly.entity_id
_entity_poly.type
_entity_poly.pdbx_seq_one_letter_code
_entity_poly.pdbx_strand_id
1 'polypeptide(L)'
;MVGMINYDLQKIRAIVLDVDGVLSAQTITLASDGEPLRTVNIKDGYAIQLACKQELRIGIITGGDTQAVRLRYERLGVKDLYMKTAVKLTAYEDFIEKYGLRDEEVMYMGDDVPDFEVMTRCGCPCCPADACADIKNISLYVSHYPGGQGCVRDIIEQTMRAQNKWMNTAKAFGW
;
A
#
# COMPACT_ATOMS: atom_id res chain seq x y z
N MET A 1 22.99 1.71 2.49
CA MET A 1 22.05 2.79 2.87
C MET A 1 20.69 2.41 2.32
N VAL A 2 19.66 2.41 3.15
CA VAL A 2 18.28 2.23 2.69
C VAL A 2 17.94 3.45 1.84
N GLY A 3 17.40 3.27 0.63
CA GLY A 3 16.99 4.37 -0.24
C GLY A 3 15.96 5.24 0.47
N MET A 4 16.01 6.54 0.20
CA MET A 4 15.02 7.48 0.72
C MET A 4 14.07 7.89 -0.41
N ILE A 5 12.79 8.02 -0.07
CA ILE A 5 11.78 8.51 -1.00
C ILE A 5 12.07 9.98 -1.30
N ASN A 6 12.36 10.29 -2.56
CA ASN A 6 12.61 11.67 -3.01
C ASN A 6 11.29 12.38 -3.34
N TYR A 7 10.50 12.64 -2.33
CA TYR A 7 9.23 13.35 -2.38
C TYR A 7 8.98 14.10 -1.07
N ASP A 8 8.18 15.15 -1.12
CA ASP A 8 7.76 15.85 0.11
C ASP A 8 6.69 15.02 0.86
N LEU A 9 7.17 14.11 1.70
CA LEU A 9 6.33 13.18 2.45
C LEU A 9 5.41 13.87 3.48
N GLN A 10 5.64 15.14 3.79
CA GLN A 10 4.75 15.90 4.66
C GLN A 10 3.41 16.21 3.99
N LYS A 11 3.37 16.22 2.64
CA LYS A 11 2.14 16.40 1.86
C LYS A 11 1.26 15.15 1.81
N ILE A 12 1.83 13.96 2.05
CA ILE A 12 1.10 12.70 1.92
C ILE A 12 0.03 12.60 3.00
N ARG A 13 -1.22 12.48 2.56
CA ARG A 13 -2.41 12.32 3.41
C ARG A 13 -3.02 10.93 3.29
N ALA A 14 -2.69 10.21 2.24
CA ALA A 14 -3.15 8.85 2.02
C ALA A 14 -2.08 7.99 1.33
N ILE A 15 -2.09 6.69 1.66
CA ILE A 15 -1.31 5.66 1.00
C ILE A 15 -2.29 4.61 0.48
N VAL A 16 -2.22 4.31 -0.81
CA VAL A 16 -3.05 3.31 -1.46
C VAL A 16 -2.16 2.15 -1.89
N LEU A 17 -2.60 0.93 -1.63
CA LEU A 17 -1.81 -0.29 -1.76
C LEU A 17 -2.53 -1.32 -2.63
N ASP A 18 -1.80 -1.99 -3.52
CA ASP A 18 -2.23 -3.25 -4.11
C ASP A 18 -2.04 -4.41 -3.12
N VAL A 19 -2.61 -5.56 -3.42
CA VAL A 19 -2.49 -6.78 -2.60
C VAL A 19 -1.47 -7.74 -3.18
N ASP A 20 -1.73 -8.29 -4.36
CA ASP A 20 -0.90 -9.33 -4.98
C ASP A 20 0.39 -8.72 -5.52
N GLY A 21 1.55 -9.16 -5.02
CA GLY A 21 2.85 -8.56 -5.35
C GLY A 21 3.25 -7.36 -4.49
N VAL A 22 2.38 -6.86 -3.60
CA VAL A 22 2.66 -5.73 -2.70
C VAL A 22 2.46 -6.13 -1.24
N LEU A 23 1.23 -6.33 -0.79
CA LEU A 23 0.89 -6.80 0.56
C LEU A 23 1.08 -8.31 0.73
N SER A 24 0.96 -9.05 -0.36
CA SER A 24 1.23 -10.48 -0.48
C SER A 24 2.40 -10.72 -1.44
N ALA A 25 3.09 -11.84 -1.31
CA ALA A 25 4.14 -12.23 -2.24
C ALA A 25 3.58 -12.45 -3.66
N GLN A 26 4.43 -12.29 -4.67
CA GLN A 26 4.08 -12.54 -6.07
C GLN A 26 3.79 -14.01 -6.36
N THR A 27 4.48 -14.92 -5.67
CA THR A 27 4.26 -16.36 -5.79
C THR A 27 3.45 -16.83 -4.60
N ILE A 28 2.25 -17.35 -4.86
CA ILE A 28 1.32 -17.79 -3.85
C ILE A 28 0.87 -19.23 -4.11
N THR A 29 0.57 -19.93 -3.03
CA THR A 29 0.03 -21.30 -3.08
C THR A 29 -1.46 -21.24 -3.40
N LEU A 30 -1.95 -22.19 -4.19
CA LEU A 30 -3.37 -22.40 -4.38
C LEU A 30 -3.88 -23.44 -3.38
N ALA A 31 -5.02 -23.17 -2.78
CA ALA A 31 -5.77 -24.18 -2.05
C ALA A 31 -6.40 -25.22 -3.00
N SER A 32 -6.88 -26.33 -2.47
CA SER A 32 -7.45 -27.43 -3.28
C SER A 32 -8.68 -27.04 -4.09
N ASP A 33 -9.38 -25.98 -3.66
CA ASP A 33 -10.53 -25.39 -4.36
C ASP A 33 -10.14 -24.31 -5.39
N GLY A 34 -8.83 -24.06 -5.55
CA GLY A 34 -8.29 -23.05 -6.47
C GLY A 34 -8.15 -21.65 -5.88
N GLU A 35 -8.54 -21.43 -4.63
CA GLU A 35 -8.37 -20.13 -3.99
C GLU A 35 -6.88 -19.81 -3.73
N PRO A 36 -6.42 -18.60 -4.06
CA PRO A 36 -5.05 -18.18 -3.77
C PRO A 36 -4.88 -17.89 -2.28
N LEU A 37 -3.94 -18.59 -1.66
CA LEU A 37 -3.56 -18.42 -0.24
C LEU A 37 -2.54 -17.29 -0.12
N ARG A 38 -3.03 -16.08 0.01
CA ARG A 38 -2.19 -14.88 0.11
C ARG A 38 -1.38 -14.87 1.39
N THR A 39 -0.11 -14.50 1.27
CA THR A 39 0.76 -14.30 2.41
C THR A 39 0.51 -12.95 3.07
N VAL A 40 0.91 -12.82 4.34
CA VAL A 40 0.88 -11.55 5.06
C VAL A 40 2.20 -11.32 5.77
N ASN A 41 2.68 -10.08 5.76
CA ASN A 41 3.85 -9.68 6.53
C ASN A 41 3.38 -9.00 7.83
N ILE A 42 3.90 -9.47 8.96
CA ILE A 42 3.51 -8.96 10.28
C ILE A 42 3.97 -7.50 10.47
N LYS A 43 5.16 -7.14 9.97
CA LYS A 43 5.69 -5.78 10.08
C LYS A 43 4.94 -4.79 9.21
N ASP A 44 4.51 -5.20 8.00
CA ASP A 44 3.61 -4.42 7.16
C ASP A 44 2.27 -4.18 7.87
N GLY A 45 1.71 -5.23 8.48
CA GLY A 45 0.48 -5.14 9.24
C GLY A 45 0.58 -4.17 10.43
N TYR A 46 1.67 -4.20 11.16
CA TYR A 46 1.92 -3.23 12.25
C TYR A 46 1.96 -1.78 11.72
N ALA A 47 2.67 -1.54 10.62
CA ALA A 47 2.77 -0.20 10.05
C ALA A 47 1.41 0.32 9.57
N ILE A 48 0.61 -0.51 8.92
CA ILE A 48 -0.76 -0.18 8.49
C ILE A 48 -1.62 0.20 9.69
N GLN A 49 -1.61 -0.62 10.75
CA GLN A 49 -2.40 -0.34 11.95
C GLN A 49 -1.97 0.97 12.61
N LEU A 50 -0.67 1.22 12.76
CA LEU A 50 -0.17 2.46 13.33
C LEU A 50 -0.55 3.68 12.47
N ALA A 51 -0.44 3.56 11.15
CA ALA A 51 -0.86 4.60 10.21
C ALA A 51 -2.34 4.96 10.41
N CYS A 52 -3.22 3.96 10.46
CA CYS A 52 -4.65 4.16 10.73
C CYS A 52 -4.90 4.82 12.11
N LYS A 53 -4.20 4.40 13.15
CA LYS A 53 -4.29 5.01 14.49
C LYS A 53 -3.82 6.47 14.53
N GLN A 54 -2.92 6.87 13.62
CA GLN A 54 -2.35 8.21 13.50
C GLN A 54 -3.02 9.04 12.38
N GLU A 55 -4.19 8.61 11.92
CA GLU A 55 -5.02 9.30 10.95
C GLU A 55 -4.38 9.48 9.55
N LEU A 56 -3.36 8.68 9.23
CA LEU A 56 -2.90 8.53 7.86
C LEU A 56 -3.83 7.53 7.16
N ARG A 57 -4.51 7.97 6.11
CA ARG A 57 -5.48 7.12 5.41
C ARG A 57 -4.79 6.01 4.65
N ILE A 58 -5.28 4.80 4.82
CA ILE A 58 -4.83 3.64 4.06
C ILE A 58 -6.01 3.15 3.22
N GLY A 59 -5.81 3.09 1.91
CA GLY A 59 -6.72 2.46 0.94
C GLY A 59 -6.07 1.18 0.38
N ILE A 60 -6.88 0.21 0.03
CA ILE A 60 -6.44 -1.01 -0.65
C ILE A 60 -7.29 -1.20 -1.89
N ILE A 61 -6.64 -1.38 -3.05
CA ILE A 61 -7.30 -1.60 -4.34
C ILE A 61 -6.75 -2.89 -4.94
N THR A 62 -7.60 -3.90 -5.12
CA THR A 62 -7.18 -5.22 -5.63
C THR A 62 -8.21 -5.82 -6.59
N GLY A 63 -7.74 -6.56 -7.59
CA GLY A 63 -8.59 -7.40 -8.44
C GLY A 63 -9.12 -8.64 -7.72
N GLY A 64 -8.48 -9.04 -6.63
CA GLY A 64 -8.87 -10.20 -5.83
C GLY A 64 -10.14 -9.96 -5.01
N ASP A 65 -10.83 -11.04 -4.65
CA ASP A 65 -12.05 -11.01 -3.85
C ASP A 65 -12.06 -12.17 -2.83
N THR A 66 -11.12 -12.15 -1.89
CA THR A 66 -11.08 -13.15 -0.82
C THR A 66 -11.46 -12.55 0.52
N GLN A 67 -12.35 -13.22 1.24
CA GLN A 67 -12.79 -12.79 2.57
C GLN A 67 -11.62 -12.68 3.56
N ALA A 68 -10.59 -13.52 3.43
CA ALA A 68 -9.41 -13.49 4.28
C ALA A 68 -8.68 -12.15 4.20
N VAL A 69 -8.53 -11.59 2.99
CA VAL A 69 -7.92 -10.26 2.77
C VAL A 69 -8.78 -9.18 3.43
N ARG A 70 -10.10 -9.18 3.20
CA ARG A 70 -11.01 -8.22 3.82
C ARG A 70 -10.90 -8.24 5.34
N LEU A 71 -11.07 -9.39 5.97
CA LEU A 71 -11.02 -9.55 7.42
C LEU A 71 -9.66 -9.11 8.00
N ARG A 72 -8.58 -9.43 7.31
CA ARG A 72 -7.24 -9.06 7.76
C ARG A 72 -7.08 -7.54 7.86
N TYR A 73 -7.41 -6.82 6.80
CA TYR A 73 -7.13 -5.37 6.74
C TYR A 73 -8.16 -4.53 7.47
N GLU A 74 -9.42 -4.96 7.53
CA GLU A 74 -10.43 -4.34 8.42
C GLU A 74 -10.01 -4.39 9.89
N ARG A 75 -9.45 -5.53 10.35
CA ARG A 75 -8.92 -5.67 11.72
C ARG A 75 -7.72 -4.75 12.00
N LEU A 76 -6.97 -4.36 10.98
CA LEU A 76 -5.89 -3.40 11.08
C LEU A 76 -6.36 -1.93 11.05
N GLY A 77 -7.66 -1.69 10.86
CA GLY A 77 -8.25 -0.36 10.83
C GLY A 77 -8.41 0.25 9.45
N VAL A 78 -8.14 -0.51 8.38
CA VAL A 78 -8.38 -0.04 7.00
C VAL A 78 -9.88 0.00 6.74
N LYS A 79 -10.38 1.16 6.30
CA LYS A 79 -11.80 1.39 6.02
C LYS A 79 -12.13 1.33 4.53
N ASP A 80 -11.13 1.52 3.69
CA ASP A 80 -11.28 1.64 2.24
C ASP A 80 -10.66 0.44 1.55
N LEU A 81 -11.48 -0.56 1.28
CA LEU A 81 -11.14 -1.82 0.64
C LEU A 81 -11.93 -1.95 -0.65
N TYR A 82 -11.28 -1.65 -1.77
CA TYR A 82 -11.81 -1.82 -3.12
C TYR A 82 -11.37 -3.18 -3.65
N MET A 83 -12.25 -4.16 -3.49
CA MET A 83 -11.98 -5.53 -3.90
C MET A 83 -12.72 -5.85 -5.21
N LYS A 84 -12.27 -6.88 -5.94
CA LYS A 84 -12.84 -7.27 -7.23
C LYS A 84 -12.83 -6.13 -8.25
N THR A 85 -11.81 -5.30 -8.18
CA THR A 85 -11.70 -4.08 -8.97
C THR A 85 -11.06 -4.41 -10.33
N ALA A 86 -11.85 -4.36 -11.40
CA ALA A 86 -11.35 -4.62 -12.75
C ALA A 86 -10.51 -3.45 -13.31
N VAL A 87 -10.87 -2.21 -12.97
CA VAL A 87 -10.17 -0.99 -13.37
C VAL A 87 -9.77 -0.21 -12.12
N LYS A 88 -8.50 -0.28 -11.76
CA LYS A 88 -8.01 0.33 -10.51
C LYS A 88 -8.13 1.84 -10.49
N LEU A 89 -8.02 2.50 -11.64
CA LEU A 89 -8.14 3.95 -11.74
C LEU A 89 -9.49 4.46 -11.24
N THR A 90 -10.59 3.77 -11.56
CA THR A 90 -11.94 4.16 -11.10
C THR A 90 -12.06 4.08 -9.57
N ALA A 91 -11.49 3.05 -8.96
CA ALA A 91 -11.48 2.92 -7.50
C ALA A 91 -10.60 3.99 -6.83
N TYR A 92 -9.48 4.34 -7.46
CA TYR A 92 -8.63 5.43 -7.02
C TYR A 92 -9.35 6.78 -7.08
N GLU A 93 -10.08 7.05 -8.15
CA GLU A 93 -10.87 8.28 -8.32
C GLU A 93 -11.96 8.40 -7.24
N ASP A 94 -12.71 7.33 -6.98
CA ASP A 94 -13.68 7.27 -5.90
C ASP A 94 -13.03 7.56 -4.53
N PHE A 95 -11.86 6.96 -4.28
CA PHE A 95 -11.13 7.16 -3.03
C PHE A 95 -10.70 8.62 -2.83
N ILE A 96 -10.08 9.26 -3.84
CA ILE A 96 -9.63 10.65 -3.72
C ILE A 96 -10.80 11.63 -3.63
N GLU A 97 -11.88 11.40 -4.38
CA GLU A 97 -13.12 12.20 -4.31
C GLU A 97 -13.75 12.13 -2.92
N LYS A 98 -13.90 10.92 -2.37
CA LYS A 98 -14.45 10.67 -1.03
C LYS A 98 -13.78 11.50 0.07
N TYR A 99 -12.47 11.71 -0.04
CA TYR A 99 -11.69 12.42 0.98
C TYR A 99 -11.25 13.83 0.57
N GLY A 100 -11.64 14.30 -0.61
CA GLY A 100 -11.23 15.59 -1.15
C GLY A 100 -9.70 15.70 -1.26
N LEU A 101 -9.05 14.64 -1.74
CA LEU A 101 -7.60 14.57 -1.90
C LEU A 101 -7.21 15.02 -3.31
N ARG A 102 -6.02 15.64 -3.40
CA ARG A 102 -5.35 15.88 -4.68
C ARG A 102 -4.36 14.75 -4.95
N ASP A 103 -4.08 14.46 -6.21
CA ASP A 103 -3.16 13.41 -6.61
C ASP A 103 -1.79 13.53 -5.91
N GLU A 104 -1.28 14.74 -5.73
CA GLU A 104 -0.01 15.03 -5.04
C GLU A 104 -0.02 14.72 -3.53
N GLU A 105 -1.16 14.46 -2.94
CA GLU A 105 -1.30 14.10 -1.52
C GLU A 105 -1.39 12.57 -1.33
N VAL A 106 -1.31 11.82 -2.43
CA VAL A 106 -1.46 10.36 -2.42
C VAL A 106 -0.18 9.66 -2.86
N MET A 107 0.26 8.72 -2.04
CA MET A 107 1.26 7.72 -2.38
C MET A 107 0.53 6.44 -2.82
N TYR A 108 0.99 5.83 -3.90
CA TYR A 108 0.48 4.54 -4.37
C TYR A 108 1.61 3.53 -4.49
N MET A 109 1.40 2.30 -4.02
CA MET A 109 2.34 1.20 -4.24
C MET A 109 1.65 0.09 -5.03
N GLY A 110 2.19 -0.19 -6.21
CA GLY A 110 1.81 -1.27 -7.11
C GLY A 110 3.03 -2.00 -7.65
N ASP A 111 2.84 -3.15 -8.28
CA ASP A 111 3.95 -3.99 -8.76
C ASP A 111 3.85 -4.39 -10.24
N ASP A 112 2.66 -4.31 -10.85
CA ASP A 112 2.46 -4.81 -12.21
C ASP A 112 1.51 -3.91 -13.03
N VAL A 113 1.40 -4.19 -14.31
CA VAL A 113 0.69 -3.40 -15.34
C VAL A 113 -0.71 -2.92 -14.92
N PRO A 114 -1.54 -3.67 -14.19
CA PRO A 114 -2.83 -3.17 -13.71
C PRO A 114 -2.76 -1.92 -12.83
N ASP A 115 -1.59 -1.61 -12.24
CA ASP A 115 -1.37 -0.43 -11.40
C ASP A 115 -0.92 0.80 -12.21
N PHE A 116 -0.51 0.61 -13.45
CA PHE A 116 0.19 1.61 -14.25
C PHE A 116 -0.55 2.95 -14.34
N GLU A 117 -1.86 2.92 -14.64
CA GLU A 117 -2.65 4.15 -14.79
C GLU A 117 -2.75 4.95 -13.49
N VAL A 118 -2.95 4.28 -12.37
CA VAL A 118 -2.99 4.94 -11.06
C VAL A 118 -1.63 5.50 -10.69
N MET A 119 -0.57 4.73 -10.92
CA MET A 119 0.81 5.13 -10.59
C MET A 119 1.32 6.30 -11.42
N THR A 120 0.87 6.42 -12.68
CA THR A 120 1.19 7.60 -13.50
C THR A 120 0.44 8.85 -13.08
N ARG A 121 -0.66 8.71 -12.35
CA ARG A 121 -1.51 9.81 -11.90
C ARG A 121 -1.18 10.28 -10.49
N CYS A 122 -0.93 9.38 -9.55
CA CYS A 122 -0.66 9.73 -8.16
C CYS A 122 0.65 10.53 -8.02
N GLY A 123 0.76 11.32 -6.95
CA GLY A 123 1.93 12.18 -6.74
C GLY A 123 3.20 11.43 -6.35
N CYS A 124 3.07 10.31 -5.65
CA CYS A 124 4.22 9.53 -5.17
C CYS A 124 4.07 8.05 -5.51
N PRO A 125 4.33 7.65 -6.76
CA PRO A 125 4.32 6.24 -7.15
C PRO A 125 5.53 5.49 -6.57
N CYS A 126 5.26 4.38 -5.90
CA CYS A 126 6.26 3.49 -5.30
C CYS A 126 6.04 2.05 -5.78
N CYS A 127 7.07 1.24 -5.75
CA CYS A 127 6.95 -0.18 -6.04
C CYS A 127 7.89 -1.04 -5.20
N PRO A 128 7.61 -2.35 -5.02
CA PRO A 128 8.53 -3.29 -4.39
C PRO A 128 9.74 -3.59 -5.28
N ALA A 129 10.78 -4.18 -4.69
CA ALA A 129 12.03 -4.51 -5.37
C ALA A 129 11.86 -5.46 -6.58
N ASP A 130 10.84 -6.29 -6.55
CA ASP A 130 10.55 -7.32 -7.54
C ASP A 130 9.39 -6.95 -8.50
N ALA A 131 8.94 -5.68 -8.50
CA ALA A 131 7.97 -5.18 -9.46
C ALA A 131 8.45 -5.35 -10.91
N CYS A 132 7.52 -5.39 -11.86
CA CYS A 132 7.85 -5.47 -13.28
C CYS A 132 8.60 -4.21 -13.77
N ALA A 133 9.28 -4.33 -14.91
CA ALA A 133 10.12 -3.26 -15.44
C ALA A 133 9.33 -1.98 -15.74
N ASP A 134 8.12 -2.10 -16.30
CA ASP A 134 7.30 -0.94 -16.66
C ASP A 134 6.90 -0.13 -15.43
N ILE A 135 6.57 -0.80 -14.33
CA ILE A 135 6.22 -0.16 -13.06
C ILE A 135 7.44 0.49 -12.41
N LYS A 136 8.59 -0.19 -12.42
CA LYS A 136 9.84 0.42 -11.92
C LYS A 136 10.21 1.70 -12.66
N ASN A 137 10.00 1.74 -13.98
CA ASN A 137 10.34 2.88 -14.82
C ASN A 137 9.52 4.14 -14.50
N ILE A 138 8.30 4.00 -14.00
CA ILE A 138 7.43 5.12 -13.62
C ILE A 138 7.44 5.42 -12.12
N SER A 139 8.11 4.60 -11.32
CA SER A 139 8.15 4.77 -9.86
C SER A 139 9.15 5.84 -9.46
N LEU A 140 8.75 6.73 -8.55
CA LEU A 140 9.66 7.65 -7.85
C LEU A 140 10.54 6.91 -6.84
N TYR A 141 10.04 5.82 -6.30
CA TYR A 141 10.76 5.02 -5.31
C TYR A 141 10.56 3.53 -5.54
N VAL A 142 11.66 2.82 -5.58
CA VAL A 142 11.70 1.35 -5.58
C VAL A 142 12.19 0.90 -4.21
N SER A 143 11.34 0.21 -3.45
CA SER A 143 11.70 -0.33 -2.14
C SER A 143 12.82 -1.37 -2.28
N HIS A 144 13.64 -1.50 -1.26
CA HIS A 144 14.64 -2.59 -1.18
C HIS A 144 14.01 -3.95 -0.87
N TYR A 145 12.75 -3.96 -0.45
CA TYR A 145 12.03 -5.17 -0.05
C TYR A 145 11.12 -5.62 -1.18
N PRO A 146 11.11 -6.93 -1.49
CA PRO A 146 10.11 -7.52 -2.39
C PRO A 146 8.68 -7.41 -1.84
N GLY A 147 7.71 -7.64 -2.72
CA GLY A 147 6.30 -7.71 -2.34
C GLY A 147 6.03 -8.76 -1.25
N GLY A 148 5.22 -8.41 -0.28
CA GLY A 148 4.91 -9.25 0.88
C GLY A 148 6.06 -9.43 1.88
N GLN A 149 7.19 -8.73 1.72
CA GLN A 149 8.38 -8.91 2.54
C GLN A 149 8.85 -7.64 3.27
N GLY A 150 7.97 -6.64 3.40
CA GLY A 150 8.28 -5.44 4.15
C GLY A 150 8.31 -4.15 3.32
N CYS A 151 7.99 -4.19 2.03
CA CYS A 151 7.97 -3.02 1.16
C CYS A 151 6.93 -1.99 1.60
N VAL A 152 5.79 -2.43 2.13
CA VAL A 152 4.74 -1.56 2.65
C VAL A 152 5.17 -0.92 3.97
N ARG A 153 5.82 -1.69 4.87
CA ARG A 153 6.42 -1.15 6.08
C ARG A 153 7.42 -0.05 5.76
N ASP A 154 8.25 -0.24 4.76
CA ASP A 154 9.27 0.71 4.34
C ASP A 154 8.67 2.07 3.99
N ILE A 155 7.69 2.13 3.08
CA ILE A 155 7.10 3.41 2.65
C ILE A 155 6.26 4.08 3.74
N ILE A 156 5.51 3.31 4.54
CA ILE A 156 4.72 3.86 5.65
C ILE A 156 5.65 4.44 6.72
N GLU A 157 6.70 3.71 7.09
CA GLU A 157 7.65 4.17 8.10
C GLU A 157 8.35 5.46 7.67
N GLN A 158 8.83 5.55 6.43
CA GLN A 158 9.46 6.77 5.91
C GLN A 158 8.48 7.95 5.94
N THR A 159 7.24 7.75 5.48
CA THR A 159 6.20 8.79 5.50
C THR A 159 5.89 9.25 6.91
N MET A 160 5.65 8.32 7.82
CA MET A 160 5.30 8.66 9.21
C MET A 160 6.47 9.29 9.99
N ARG A 161 7.73 8.92 9.69
CA ARG A 161 8.92 9.59 10.25
C ARG A 161 9.02 11.03 9.78
N ALA A 162 8.83 11.29 8.49
CA ALA A 162 8.82 12.65 7.95
C ALA A 162 7.72 13.52 8.57
N GLN A 163 6.59 12.93 8.93
CA GLN A 163 5.46 13.60 9.57
C GLN A 163 5.52 13.62 11.11
N ASN A 164 6.63 13.17 11.73
CA ASN A 164 6.77 13.02 13.18
C ASN A 164 5.66 12.17 13.84
N LYS A 165 5.16 11.15 13.13
CA LYS A 165 4.10 10.23 13.61
C LYS A 165 4.62 8.84 13.96
N TRP A 166 5.87 8.53 13.64
CA TRP A 166 6.48 7.23 13.93
C TRP A 166 7.10 7.23 15.34
N MET A 167 6.65 6.32 16.20
CA MET A 167 7.17 6.13 17.57
C MET A 167 7.11 7.36 18.51
N ASN A 168 6.31 8.36 18.17
CA ASN A 168 6.24 9.60 18.95
C ASN A 168 5.13 9.61 20.02
N THR A 169 4.31 8.59 20.08
CA THR A 169 3.23 8.45 21.07
C THR A 169 3.16 7.02 21.61
N ALA A 170 2.47 6.85 22.76
CA ALA A 170 2.21 5.53 23.34
C ALA A 170 1.45 4.58 22.39
N LYS A 171 0.73 5.11 21.39
CA LYS A 171 0.04 4.31 20.35
C LYS A 171 1.00 3.44 19.53
N ALA A 172 2.28 3.81 19.48
CA ALA A 172 3.29 3.05 18.74
C ALA A 172 3.69 1.73 19.41
N PHE A 173 3.42 1.55 20.71
CA PHE A 173 3.94 0.42 21.49
C PHE A 173 2.89 -0.65 21.81
N GLY A 174 1.76 -0.65 21.11
CA GLY A 174 0.68 -1.63 21.25
C GLY A 174 0.01 -1.98 19.94
N TRP A 175 -0.68 -3.12 19.93
CA TRP A 175 -1.53 -3.57 18.82
C TRP A 175 -2.92 -2.97 18.91
#